data_e805b803528dd889f704156da461f8a2
#
_entry.id   e805b803528dd889f704156da461f8a2
#
_cell.length_a   1.000
_cell.length_b   1.000
_cell.length_c   1.000
_cell.angle_alpha   90.00
_cell.angle_beta   90.00
_cell.angle_gamma   90.00
#
_symmetry.space_group_name_H-M   'P 1'
#
loop_
_entity.id
_entity.type
_entity.pdbx_description
1 polymer ?
#
loop_
_entity_poly.entity_id
_entity_poly.type
_entity_poly.pdbx_seq_one_letter_code
_entity_poly.pdbx_strand_id
1 'polypeptide(L)'
;FFKGEATFASRGIAYDLPSIRVDGNDFLALYSVTSWAAERARKGEGATFIEVFTYRAEAHSTSDDPTRYRPKDEWKSWPLGDPLERLKNHLIDLGEWSKTEQNKLEKELLIAEKN
;
A
#
# COMPACT_ATOMS: atom_id res chain seq x y z
N PHE A 1 -10.89 -26.99 12.92
CA PHE A 1 -10.15 -25.71 13.03
C PHE A 1 -9.08 -25.70 11.96
N PHE A 2 -9.28 -24.98 10.87
CA PHE A 2 -8.25 -24.76 9.87
C PHE A 2 -7.18 -23.83 10.47
N LYS A 3 -6.06 -24.37 10.87
CA LYS A 3 -4.80 -23.66 11.04
C LYS A 3 -4.15 -23.47 9.66
N GLY A 4 -4.89 -22.97 8.69
CA GLY A 4 -4.35 -22.58 7.43
C GLY A 4 -4.13 -21.09 7.45
N GLU A 5 -3.05 -20.61 6.92
CA GLU A 5 -2.78 -19.19 6.64
C GLU A 5 -3.71 -18.69 5.51
N ALA A 6 -5.03 -18.78 5.77
CA ALA A 6 -6.03 -18.33 4.81
C ALA A 6 -6.00 -16.80 4.75
N THR A 7 -5.52 -16.25 3.65
CA THR A 7 -5.59 -14.81 3.37
C THR A 7 -7.03 -14.43 3.00
N PHE A 8 -7.38 -13.14 3.09
CA PHE A 8 -8.68 -12.67 2.61
C PHE A 8 -8.84 -12.89 1.10
N ALA A 9 -7.75 -12.84 0.34
CA ALA A 9 -7.75 -13.15 -1.10
C ALA A 9 -8.30 -14.56 -1.39
N SER A 10 -8.08 -15.54 -0.52
CA SER A 10 -8.59 -16.90 -0.70
C SER A 10 -10.13 -16.97 -0.75
N ARG A 11 -10.83 -15.97 -0.22
CA ARG A 11 -12.29 -15.89 -0.27
C ARG A 11 -12.83 -15.68 -1.69
N GLY A 12 -12.08 -15.00 -2.54
CA GLY A 12 -12.45 -14.79 -3.94
C GLY A 12 -12.59 -16.09 -4.72
N ILE A 13 -11.83 -17.13 -4.35
CA ILE A 13 -11.91 -18.47 -4.97
C ILE A 13 -13.30 -19.06 -4.81
N ALA A 14 -13.95 -18.86 -3.66
CA ALA A 14 -15.31 -19.36 -3.41
C ALA A 14 -16.37 -18.70 -4.31
N TYR A 15 -16.05 -17.56 -4.91
CA TYR A 15 -16.91 -16.82 -5.84
C TYR A 15 -16.44 -16.94 -7.30
N ASP A 16 -15.52 -17.88 -7.57
CA ASP A 16 -14.92 -18.06 -8.90
C ASP A 16 -14.26 -16.78 -9.45
N LEU A 17 -13.67 -15.98 -8.56
CA LEU A 17 -12.98 -14.76 -8.91
C LEU A 17 -11.45 -14.96 -8.89
N PRO A 18 -10.74 -14.52 -9.93
CA PRO A 18 -9.29 -14.35 -9.83
C PRO A 18 -8.95 -13.49 -8.63
N SER A 19 -8.06 -14.00 -7.78
CA SER A 19 -7.77 -13.39 -6.49
C SER A 19 -6.28 -13.23 -6.29
N ILE A 20 -5.86 -12.06 -5.84
CA ILE A 20 -4.46 -11.74 -5.61
C ILE A 20 -4.29 -10.97 -4.30
N ARG A 21 -3.22 -11.27 -3.58
CA ARG A 21 -2.78 -10.48 -2.43
C ARG A 21 -1.58 -9.65 -2.83
N VAL A 22 -1.61 -8.36 -2.53
CA VAL A 22 -0.56 -7.40 -2.85
C VAL A 22 -0.12 -6.63 -1.61
N ASP A 23 1.17 -6.30 -1.53
CA ASP A 23 1.71 -5.40 -0.52
C ASP A 23 1.18 -3.98 -0.76
N GLY A 24 0.33 -3.49 0.15
CA GLY A 24 -0.26 -2.15 0.07
C GLY A 24 0.74 -1.01 0.37
N ASN A 25 1.93 -1.36 0.87
CA ASN A 25 3.03 -0.42 1.07
C ASN A 25 3.99 -0.40 -0.13
N ASP A 26 3.69 -1.13 -1.20
CA ASP A 26 4.40 -1.08 -2.47
C ASP A 26 3.54 -0.42 -3.55
N PHE A 27 3.82 0.85 -3.84
CA PHE A 27 3.08 1.61 -4.85
C PHE A 27 3.15 0.94 -6.24
N LEU A 28 4.31 0.45 -6.65
CA LEU A 28 4.50 -0.14 -7.98
C LEU A 28 3.80 -1.49 -8.11
N ALA A 29 3.84 -2.31 -7.07
CA ALA A 29 3.11 -3.57 -7.03
C ALA A 29 1.59 -3.33 -7.09
N LEU A 30 1.10 -2.36 -6.30
CA LEU A 30 -0.32 -2.00 -6.29
C LEU A 30 -0.79 -1.44 -7.64
N TYR A 31 0.03 -0.57 -8.27
CA TYR A 31 -0.24 -0.06 -9.61
C TYR A 31 -0.34 -1.18 -10.64
N SER A 32 0.62 -2.12 -10.64
CA SER A 32 0.65 -3.24 -11.58
C SER A 32 -0.56 -4.16 -11.44
N VAL A 33 -0.91 -4.53 -10.20
CA VAL A 33 -2.06 -5.39 -9.93
C VAL A 33 -3.38 -4.72 -10.30
N THR A 34 -3.51 -3.43 -9.97
CA THR A 34 -4.73 -2.66 -10.30
C THR A 34 -4.88 -2.48 -11.81
N SER A 35 -3.78 -2.20 -12.52
CA SER A 35 -3.78 -2.08 -13.98
C SER A 35 -4.16 -3.39 -14.65
N TRP A 36 -3.61 -4.52 -14.20
CA TRP A 36 -3.97 -5.84 -14.68
C TRP A 36 -5.45 -6.15 -14.46
N ALA A 37 -5.99 -5.89 -13.26
CA ALA A 37 -7.39 -6.11 -12.96
C ALA A 37 -8.32 -5.23 -13.82
N ALA A 38 -7.94 -3.97 -14.03
CA ALA A 38 -8.68 -3.05 -14.89
C ALA A 38 -8.68 -3.49 -16.37
N GLU A 39 -7.53 -3.98 -16.87
CA GLU A 39 -7.46 -4.54 -18.23
C GLU A 39 -8.34 -5.76 -18.40
N ARG A 40 -8.34 -6.68 -17.45
CA ARG A 40 -9.23 -7.85 -17.45
C ARG A 40 -10.71 -7.42 -17.57
N ALA A 41 -11.12 -6.47 -16.72
CA ALA A 41 -12.47 -5.95 -16.74
C ALA A 41 -12.85 -5.30 -18.09
N ARG A 42 -11.95 -4.52 -18.69
CA ARG A 42 -12.15 -3.91 -20.02
C ARG A 42 -12.26 -4.93 -21.15
N LYS A 43 -11.57 -6.07 -21.02
CA LYS A 43 -11.64 -7.19 -21.97
C LYS A 43 -12.89 -8.08 -21.77
N GLY A 44 -13.72 -7.79 -20.77
CA GLY A 44 -14.88 -8.61 -20.44
C GLY A 44 -14.55 -9.92 -19.69
N GLU A 45 -13.34 -10.04 -19.13
CA GLU A 45 -12.90 -11.22 -18.40
C GLU A 45 -13.41 -11.27 -16.95
N GLY A 46 -14.27 -10.33 -16.56
CA GLY A 46 -14.91 -10.28 -15.26
C GLY A 46 -14.14 -9.53 -14.18
N ALA A 47 -14.63 -9.64 -12.96
CA ALA A 47 -14.09 -8.97 -11.79
C ALA A 47 -12.81 -9.67 -11.27
N THR A 48 -12.03 -8.94 -10.47
CA THR A 48 -10.86 -9.46 -9.77
C THR A 48 -10.95 -9.07 -8.29
N PHE A 49 -10.67 -10.02 -7.40
CA PHE A 49 -10.58 -9.75 -5.97
C PHE A 49 -9.13 -9.42 -5.59
N ILE A 50 -8.90 -8.22 -5.04
CA ILE A 50 -7.57 -7.76 -4.64
C ILE A 50 -7.57 -7.55 -3.12
N GLU A 51 -6.74 -8.30 -2.41
CA GLU A 51 -6.42 -8.04 -1.01
C GLU A 51 -5.20 -7.13 -0.94
N VAL A 52 -5.41 -5.92 -0.46
CA VAL A 52 -4.33 -4.96 -0.20
C VAL A 52 -3.88 -5.12 1.24
N PHE A 53 -2.73 -5.76 1.43
CA PHE A 53 -2.15 -6.02 2.75
C PHE A 53 -1.32 -4.82 3.20
N THR A 54 -1.71 -4.18 4.28
CA THR A 54 -1.05 -2.97 4.79
C THR A 54 -1.10 -2.90 6.32
N TYR A 55 -0.39 -1.94 6.87
CA TYR A 55 -0.32 -1.63 8.30
C TYR A 55 -0.72 -0.17 8.54
N ARG A 56 -1.61 0.06 9.49
CA ARG A 56 -2.00 1.43 9.88
C ARG A 56 -0.93 2.04 10.78
N ALA A 57 -0.23 3.06 10.31
CA ALA A 57 0.78 3.77 11.09
C ALA A 57 0.16 4.59 12.23
N GLU A 58 -0.83 5.41 11.91
CA GLU A 58 -1.49 6.32 12.85
C GLU A 58 -2.61 5.65 13.67
N ALA A 59 -3.06 6.36 14.69
CA ALA A 59 -4.21 5.97 15.51
C ALA A 59 -5.49 5.82 14.68
N HIS A 60 -6.43 4.97 15.14
CA HIS A 60 -7.70 4.77 14.46
C HIS A 60 -8.61 6.01 14.55
N SER A 61 -8.58 6.68 15.69
CA SER A 61 -9.38 7.88 15.97
C SER A 61 -8.66 8.78 16.98
N THR A 62 -9.19 9.97 17.22
CA THR A 62 -8.64 10.91 18.21
C THR A 62 -8.66 10.37 19.66
N SER A 63 -9.52 9.40 19.94
CA SER A 63 -9.61 8.74 21.26
C SER A 63 -8.82 7.44 21.36
N ASP A 64 -8.22 6.97 20.27
CA ASP A 64 -7.41 5.76 20.23
C ASP A 64 -5.96 6.05 20.63
N ASP A 65 -5.44 5.24 21.58
CA ASP A 65 -4.04 5.27 21.96
C ASP A 65 -3.37 3.94 21.59
N PRO A 66 -2.76 3.87 20.40
CA PRO A 66 -2.17 2.64 19.93
C PRO A 66 -0.96 2.18 20.76
N THR A 67 -0.36 3.03 21.57
CA THR A 67 0.79 2.66 22.42
C THR A 67 0.43 1.62 23.49
N ARG A 68 -0.86 1.45 23.77
CA ARG A 68 -1.37 0.47 24.73
C ARG A 68 -1.34 -0.97 24.24
N TYR A 69 -1.33 -1.19 22.94
CA TYR A 69 -1.47 -2.53 22.36
C TYR A 69 -0.44 -2.86 21.27
N ARG A 70 0.41 -1.89 20.89
CA ARG A 70 1.50 -2.14 19.91
C ARG A 70 2.73 -1.28 20.20
N PRO A 71 3.94 -1.72 19.79
CA PRO A 71 5.15 -0.91 19.86
C PRO A 71 5.03 0.37 19.03
N LYS A 72 5.54 1.49 19.57
CA LYS A 72 5.40 2.82 18.99
C LYS A 72 5.95 2.93 17.55
N ASP A 73 7.02 2.20 17.25
CA ASP A 73 7.75 2.28 15.98
C ASP A 73 7.58 1.05 15.09
N GLU A 74 6.61 0.17 15.40
CA GLU A 74 6.40 -1.07 14.66
C GLU A 74 6.10 -0.82 13.16
N TRP A 75 5.34 0.23 12.86
CA TRP A 75 4.97 0.61 11.50
C TRP A 75 6.18 0.92 10.59
N LYS A 76 7.30 1.39 11.16
CA LYS A 76 8.54 1.71 10.40
C LYS A 76 9.20 0.48 9.80
N SER A 77 8.99 -0.67 10.41
CA SER A 77 9.57 -1.94 9.95
C SER A 77 8.56 -2.85 9.25
N TRP A 78 7.30 -2.45 9.16
CA TRP A 78 6.24 -3.26 8.61
C TRP A 78 5.87 -2.94 7.16
N PRO A 79 5.67 -4.00 6.38
CA PRO A 79 6.63 -5.07 6.14
C PRO A 79 7.88 -4.52 5.51
N LEU A 80 7.84 -3.36 4.89
CA LEU A 80 8.98 -2.67 4.27
C LEU A 80 8.94 -1.16 4.57
N GLY A 81 8.28 -0.78 5.66
CA GLY A 81 8.22 0.58 6.16
C GLY A 81 7.22 1.48 5.43
N ASP A 82 7.50 2.76 5.47
CA ASP A 82 6.66 3.80 4.88
C ASP A 82 6.63 3.71 3.35
N PRO A 83 5.44 3.65 2.71
CA PRO A 83 5.32 3.53 1.26
C PRO A 83 5.90 4.71 0.49
N LEU A 84 5.86 5.93 1.05
CA LEU A 84 6.41 7.13 0.40
C LEU A 84 7.94 7.10 0.42
N GLU A 85 8.53 6.78 1.57
CA GLU A 85 9.99 6.62 1.69
C GLU A 85 10.51 5.50 0.80
N ARG A 86 9.80 4.39 0.73
CA ARG A 86 10.15 3.27 -0.13
C ARG A 86 10.15 3.65 -1.60
N LEU A 87 9.09 4.29 -2.09
CA LEU A 87 9.00 4.76 -3.48
C LEU A 87 10.07 5.79 -3.80
N LYS A 88 10.24 6.78 -2.93
CA LYS A 88 11.27 7.83 -3.07
C LYS A 88 12.67 7.22 -3.22
N ASN A 89 13.05 6.33 -2.30
CA ASN A 89 14.36 5.71 -2.34
C ASN A 89 14.55 4.87 -3.61
N HIS A 90 13.55 4.11 -4.01
CA HIS A 90 13.58 3.32 -5.22
C HIS A 90 13.79 4.19 -6.49
N LEU A 91 13.08 5.30 -6.60
CA LEU A 91 13.24 6.23 -7.73
C LEU A 91 14.60 6.92 -7.74
N ILE A 92 15.16 7.24 -6.56
CA ILE A 92 16.51 7.79 -6.45
C ILE A 92 17.56 6.77 -6.88
N ASP A 93 17.43 5.51 -6.46
CA ASP A 93 18.33 4.43 -6.82
C ASP A 93 18.32 4.12 -8.34
N LEU A 94 17.17 4.31 -8.97
CA LEU A 94 17.03 4.20 -10.44
C LEU A 94 17.56 5.43 -11.19
N GLY A 95 17.87 6.53 -10.50
CA GLY A 95 18.28 7.79 -11.12
C GLY A 95 17.13 8.61 -11.74
N GLU A 96 15.87 8.21 -11.47
CA GLU A 96 14.66 8.88 -11.99
C GLU A 96 14.16 9.99 -11.06
N TRP A 97 14.78 10.15 -9.89
CA TRP A 97 14.45 11.15 -8.88
C TRP A 97 15.69 11.58 -8.12
N SER A 98 15.66 12.75 -7.50
CA SER A 98 16.76 13.25 -6.70
C SER A 98 16.29 13.84 -5.37
N LYS A 99 17.20 13.94 -4.40
CA LYS A 99 16.95 14.63 -3.12
C LYS A 99 16.57 16.10 -3.32
N THR A 100 17.11 16.73 -4.35
CA THR A 100 16.80 18.14 -4.69
C THR A 100 15.36 18.30 -5.15
N GLU A 101 14.90 17.41 -6.04
CA GLU A 101 13.51 17.39 -6.52
C GLU A 101 12.54 17.07 -5.38
N GLN A 102 12.89 16.13 -4.51
CA GLN A 102 12.10 15.82 -3.32
C GLN A 102 11.92 17.04 -2.42
N ASN A 103 12.99 17.73 -2.07
CA ASN A 103 12.94 18.93 -1.24
C ASN A 103 12.14 20.06 -1.88
N LYS A 104 12.18 20.18 -3.21
CA LYS A 104 11.37 21.15 -3.95
C LYS A 104 9.89 20.81 -3.86
N LEU A 105 9.53 19.56 -4.13
CA LEU A 105 8.15 19.07 -4.05
C LEU A 105 7.56 19.28 -2.64
N GLU A 106 8.30 18.92 -1.60
CA GLU A 106 7.85 19.08 -0.20
C GLU A 106 7.57 20.56 0.14
N LYS A 107 8.40 21.48 -0.33
CA LYS A 107 8.16 22.92 -0.15
C LYS A 107 6.92 23.39 -0.89
N GLU A 108 6.70 22.94 -2.11
CA GLU A 108 5.53 23.29 -2.92
C GLU A 108 4.24 22.78 -2.25
N LEU A 109 4.24 21.56 -1.73
CA LEU A 109 3.10 20.97 -1.03
C LEU A 109 2.78 21.72 0.28
N LEU A 110 3.79 22.09 1.06
CA LEU A 110 3.60 22.88 2.29
C LEU A 110 3.02 24.29 2.02
N ILE A 111 3.28 24.86 0.86
CA ILE A 111 2.68 26.14 0.44
C ILE A 111 1.23 25.92 0.03
N ALA A 112 0.94 24.86 -0.72
CA ALA A 112 -0.42 24.54 -1.17
C ALA A 112 -1.36 24.20 -0.01
N GLU A 113 -0.86 23.59 1.06
CA GLU A 113 -1.64 23.25 2.27
C GLU A 113 -2.07 24.48 3.08
N LYS A 114 -1.36 25.61 2.94
CA LYS A 114 -1.62 26.84 3.69
C LYS A 114 -2.59 27.82 2.97
N ASN A 115 -2.98 27.49 1.76
CA ASN A 115 -3.92 28.28 0.94
C ASN A 115 -5.29 27.58 0.86
#